data_37adfad9e703c9d7d754479ae97eb2b1
#
_entry.id   37adfad9e703c9d7d754479ae97eb2b1
#
_cell.length_a   1.000
_cell.length_b   1.000
_cell.length_c   1.000
_cell.angle_alpha   90.00
_cell.angle_beta   90.00
_cell.angle_gamma   90.00
#
_symmetry.space_group_name_H-M   'P 1'
#
loop_
_entity.id
_entity.type
_entity.pdbx_description
1 polymer ?
#
loop_
_entity_poly.entity_id
_entity_poly.type
_entity_poly.pdbx_seq_one_letter_code
_entity_poly.pdbx_strand_id
1 'polypeptide(L)'
;MVNIQIRELEEKDLFNGFLESLDSLRKASDLSPKKAKEVFKKIKSDKNYKIYVAVIDSKVVGTTTLFIEQKFIHDGGKVGHIEDVAVRKEYQDKGIGKEVVKALLGYAKKEGCYKTILDCTDDLIQFYEKIGFKKVFSYP
;
A
#
# COMPACT_ATOMS: atom_id res chain seq x y z
N MET A 1 15.46 0.22 -19.48
CA MET A 1 14.15 0.19 -18.81
C MET A 1 14.22 -0.69 -17.57
N VAL A 2 13.79 -0.16 -16.46
CA VAL A 2 13.77 -0.94 -15.23
C VAL A 2 12.54 -1.82 -15.22
N ASN A 3 12.72 -3.10 -14.94
CA ASN A 3 11.64 -4.08 -14.93
C ASN A 3 11.05 -4.14 -13.52
N ILE A 4 9.85 -3.62 -13.35
CA ILE A 4 9.17 -3.58 -12.05
C ILE A 4 8.14 -4.70 -12.03
N GLN A 5 8.21 -5.54 -10.99
CA GLN A 5 7.19 -6.53 -10.72
C GLN A 5 6.31 -6.04 -9.57
N ILE A 6 5.00 -6.06 -9.75
CA ILE A 6 4.05 -5.73 -8.68
C ILE A 6 3.36 -7.02 -8.28
N ARG A 7 3.42 -7.37 -7.02
CA ARG A 7 2.81 -8.60 -6.50
C ARG A 7 2.49 -8.48 -5.02
N GLU A 8 1.81 -9.47 -4.49
CA GLU A 8 1.49 -9.51 -3.06
C GLU A 8 2.75 -9.78 -2.22
N LEU A 9 2.79 -9.18 -1.03
CA LEU A 9 3.87 -9.39 -0.05
C LEU A 9 3.94 -10.86 0.35
N GLU A 10 5.18 -11.39 0.40
CA GLU A 10 5.47 -12.72 0.90
C GLU A 10 6.39 -12.61 2.12
N GLU A 11 6.43 -13.63 2.97
CA GLU A 11 7.24 -13.59 4.18
C GLU A 11 8.72 -13.33 3.88
N LYS A 12 9.24 -13.90 2.80
CA LYS A 12 10.64 -13.72 2.39
C LYS A 12 11.00 -12.26 2.11
N ASP A 13 10.01 -11.43 1.84
CA ASP A 13 10.23 -10.02 1.51
C ASP A 13 10.52 -9.15 2.73
N LEU A 14 10.14 -9.61 3.92
CA LEU A 14 10.22 -8.78 5.13
C LEU A 14 11.61 -8.18 5.33
N PHE A 15 12.66 -8.99 5.16
CA PHE A 15 14.04 -8.54 5.33
C PHE A 15 14.78 -8.42 4.00
N ASN A 16 14.03 -8.34 2.91
CA ASN A 16 14.58 -8.13 1.57
C ASN A 16 14.00 -6.84 0.97
N GLY A 17 14.06 -5.76 1.74
CA GLY A 17 13.67 -4.43 1.30
C GLY A 17 12.31 -3.95 1.76
N PHE A 18 11.41 -4.85 2.21
CA PHE A 18 10.05 -4.44 2.60
C PHE A 18 10.06 -3.49 3.82
N LEU A 19 10.63 -3.91 4.93
CA LEU A 19 10.67 -3.06 6.13
C LEU A 19 11.45 -1.79 5.88
N GLU A 20 12.54 -1.87 5.12
CA GLU A 20 13.33 -0.71 4.74
C GLU A 20 12.52 0.28 3.88
N SER A 21 11.62 -0.22 3.04
CA SER A 21 10.76 0.66 2.23
C SER A 21 9.82 1.49 3.11
N LEU A 22 9.37 0.93 4.22
CA LEU A 22 8.50 1.64 5.16
C LEU A 22 9.23 2.72 5.95
N ASP A 23 10.56 2.64 6.05
CA ASP A 23 11.35 3.62 6.82
C ASP A 23 11.19 5.05 6.30
N SER A 24 10.78 5.22 5.04
CA SER A 24 10.50 6.56 4.50
C SER A 24 9.30 7.22 5.20
N LEU A 25 8.44 6.43 5.84
CA LEU A 25 7.30 6.93 6.62
C LEU A 25 7.64 6.98 8.11
N ARG A 26 8.05 5.84 8.65
CA ARG A 26 8.45 5.64 10.04
C ARG A 26 9.38 4.45 10.11
N LYS A 27 10.31 4.48 11.05
CA LYS A 27 11.27 3.39 11.22
C LYS A 27 10.57 2.06 11.44
N ALA A 28 10.81 1.09 10.58
CA ALA A 28 10.26 -0.26 10.67
C ALA A 28 11.34 -1.33 10.52
N SER A 29 12.49 -0.97 9.91
CA SER A 29 13.57 -1.93 9.66
C SER A 29 14.26 -2.41 10.93
N ASP A 30 13.98 -1.80 12.08
CA ASP A 30 14.52 -2.23 13.38
C ASP A 30 13.63 -3.26 14.10
N LEU A 31 12.51 -3.66 13.50
CA LEU A 31 11.71 -4.76 14.05
C LEU A 31 12.54 -6.04 14.09
N SER A 32 12.43 -6.78 15.22
CA SER A 32 13.10 -8.07 15.29
C SER A 32 12.48 -9.04 14.29
N PRO A 33 13.22 -10.05 13.82
CA PRO A 33 12.65 -11.07 12.95
C PRO A 33 11.41 -11.74 13.53
N LYS A 34 11.42 -12.02 14.83
CA LYS A 34 10.29 -12.63 15.51
C LYS A 34 9.05 -11.73 15.44
N LYS A 35 9.21 -10.45 15.77
CA LYS A 35 8.09 -9.50 15.77
C LYS A 35 7.55 -9.27 14.35
N ALA A 36 8.43 -9.12 13.39
CA ALA A 36 8.02 -8.92 12.00
C ALA A 36 7.21 -10.10 11.48
N LYS A 37 7.63 -11.32 11.80
CA LYS A 37 6.91 -12.52 11.38
C LYS A 37 5.54 -12.64 12.07
N GLU A 38 5.47 -12.26 13.34
CA GLU A 38 4.20 -12.25 14.08
C GLU A 38 3.20 -11.28 13.43
N VAL A 39 3.66 -10.08 13.09
CA VAL A 39 2.82 -9.08 12.41
C VAL A 39 2.38 -9.58 11.05
N PHE A 40 3.32 -10.14 10.29
CA PHE A 40 3.01 -10.70 8.97
C PHE A 40 1.91 -11.74 9.05
N LYS A 41 2.01 -12.68 10.01
CA LYS A 41 1.01 -13.74 10.17
C LYS A 41 -0.37 -13.17 10.52
N LYS A 42 -0.43 -12.15 11.38
CA LYS A 42 -1.70 -11.50 11.72
C LYS A 42 -2.36 -10.88 10.49
N ILE A 43 -1.59 -10.16 9.69
CA ILE A 43 -2.10 -9.50 8.49
C ILE A 43 -2.50 -10.55 7.47
N LYS A 44 -1.68 -11.56 7.26
CA LYS A 44 -1.94 -12.61 6.28
C LYS A 44 -3.20 -13.41 6.59
N SER A 45 -3.52 -13.58 7.88
CA SER A 45 -4.72 -14.30 8.30
C SER A 45 -6.00 -13.49 8.16
N ASP A 46 -5.89 -12.17 7.94
CA ASP A 46 -7.04 -11.28 7.80
C ASP A 46 -7.31 -11.05 6.31
N LYS A 47 -8.40 -11.64 5.81
CA LYS A 47 -8.77 -11.52 4.40
C LYS A 47 -9.07 -10.10 3.94
N ASN A 48 -9.28 -9.17 4.89
CA ASN A 48 -9.56 -7.77 4.56
C ASN A 48 -8.31 -6.94 4.33
N TYR A 49 -7.13 -7.52 4.58
CA TYR A 49 -5.85 -6.87 4.29
C TYR A 49 -5.25 -7.40 3.00
N LYS A 50 -4.63 -6.49 2.25
CA LYS A 50 -3.85 -6.85 1.08
C LYS A 50 -2.66 -5.90 1.01
N ILE A 51 -1.45 -6.45 1.02
CA ILE A 51 -0.24 -5.64 0.88
C ILE A 51 0.43 -6.01 -0.44
N TYR A 52 0.65 -5.01 -1.29
CA TYR A 52 1.38 -5.18 -2.53
C TYR A 52 2.77 -4.58 -2.41
N VAL A 53 3.71 -5.17 -3.11
CA VAL A 53 5.09 -4.72 -3.16
C VAL A 53 5.51 -4.51 -4.60
N ALA A 54 6.42 -3.55 -4.78
CA ALA A 54 7.11 -3.34 -6.06
C ALA A 54 8.51 -3.92 -5.91
N VAL A 55 8.88 -4.78 -6.84
CA VAL A 55 10.16 -5.52 -6.79
C VAL A 55 10.99 -5.16 -8.02
N ILE A 56 12.23 -4.78 -7.78
CA ILE A 56 13.24 -4.50 -8.82
C ILE A 56 14.48 -5.29 -8.46
N ASP A 57 14.99 -6.07 -9.42
CA ASP A 57 16.19 -6.90 -9.23
C ASP A 57 16.08 -7.76 -7.96
N SER A 58 14.93 -8.41 -7.80
CA SER A 58 14.64 -9.34 -6.71
C SER A 58 14.57 -8.68 -5.34
N LYS A 59 14.48 -7.35 -5.26
CA LYS A 59 14.45 -6.60 -4.02
C LYS A 59 13.20 -5.73 -3.95
N VAL A 60 12.55 -5.70 -2.79
CA VAL A 60 11.39 -4.82 -2.59
C VAL A 60 11.88 -3.38 -2.47
N VAL A 61 11.29 -2.50 -3.28
CA VAL A 61 11.65 -1.08 -3.30
C VAL A 61 10.46 -0.17 -3.00
N GLY A 62 9.25 -0.72 -2.96
CA GLY A 62 8.05 0.06 -2.65
C GLY A 62 6.93 -0.85 -2.19
N THR A 63 5.94 -0.26 -1.54
CA THR A 63 4.80 -0.99 -1.00
C THR A 63 3.59 -0.09 -0.80
N THR A 64 2.42 -0.71 -0.72
CA THR A 64 1.21 -0.06 -0.21
C THR A 64 0.28 -1.13 0.36
N THR A 65 -0.56 -0.72 1.29
CA THR A 65 -1.50 -1.59 1.98
C THR A 65 -2.93 -1.18 1.66
N LEU A 66 -3.79 -2.16 1.46
CA LEU A 66 -5.24 -1.97 1.35
C LEU A 66 -5.91 -2.64 2.53
N PHE A 67 -6.79 -1.92 3.21
CA PHE A 67 -7.70 -2.50 4.18
C PHE A 67 -9.12 -2.34 3.65
N ILE A 68 -9.89 -3.43 3.61
CA ILE A 68 -11.27 -3.42 3.12
C ILE A 68 -12.21 -3.43 4.32
N GLU A 69 -13.00 -2.37 4.43
CA GLU A 69 -13.97 -2.22 5.50
C GLU A 69 -15.35 -2.63 5.02
N GLN A 70 -16.01 -3.53 5.75
CA GLN A 70 -17.38 -3.94 5.47
C GLN A 70 -18.33 -2.87 6.02
N LYS A 71 -19.27 -2.40 5.21
CA LYS A 71 -20.28 -1.40 5.61
C LYS A 71 -21.66 -2.02 5.65
N PHE A 72 -22.56 -1.36 6.37
CA PHE A 72 -23.99 -1.61 6.25
C PHE A 72 -24.60 -0.76 5.14
N ILE A 73 -24.16 0.49 5.02
CA ILE A 73 -24.65 1.40 3.98
C ILE A 73 -24.21 0.91 2.60
N HIS A 74 -24.80 1.51 1.56
CA HIS A 74 -24.59 1.08 0.16
C HIS A 74 -24.89 -0.38 -0.03
N ASP A 75 -26.00 -0.85 0.59
CA ASP A 75 -26.50 -2.21 0.44
C ASP A 75 -25.48 -3.26 0.87
N GLY A 76 -24.83 -3.02 2.01
CA GLY A 76 -23.80 -3.92 2.51
C GLY A 76 -22.52 -3.83 1.72
N GLY A 77 -22.17 -2.63 1.26
CA GLY A 77 -20.99 -2.41 0.45
C GLY A 77 -19.70 -2.42 1.21
N LYS A 78 -18.61 -2.26 0.48
CA LYS A 78 -17.26 -2.25 1.04
C LYS A 78 -16.53 -0.98 0.65
N VAL A 79 -15.66 -0.50 1.54
CA VAL A 79 -14.79 0.65 1.29
C VAL A 79 -13.36 0.20 1.41
N GLY A 80 -12.53 0.56 0.44
CA GLY A 80 -11.09 0.32 0.51
C GLY A 80 -10.37 1.51 1.12
N HIS A 81 -9.40 1.22 1.99
CA HIS A 81 -8.54 2.22 2.60
C HIS A 81 -7.11 1.95 2.14
N ILE A 82 -6.52 2.91 1.44
CA ILE A 82 -5.10 2.83 1.04
C ILE A 82 -4.27 3.40 2.18
N GLU A 83 -3.30 2.63 2.64
CA GLU A 83 -2.45 2.97 3.77
C GLU A 83 -0.99 2.70 3.45
N ASP A 84 -0.09 3.42 4.12
CA ASP A 84 1.34 3.15 4.10
C ASP A 84 1.91 3.03 2.68
N VAL A 85 1.67 4.04 1.84
CA VAL A 85 2.29 4.12 0.52
C VAL A 85 3.74 4.57 0.72
N ALA A 86 4.69 3.73 0.39
CA ALA A 86 6.09 4.02 0.64
C ALA A 86 6.97 3.50 -0.48
N VAL A 87 7.97 4.29 -0.86
CA VAL A 87 8.99 3.91 -1.84
C VAL A 87 10.36 4.25 -1.24
N ARG A 88 11.30 3.36 -1.37
CA ARG A 88 12.67 3.60 -0.89
C ARG A 88 13.22 4.87 -1.54
N LYS A 89 13.94 5.64 -0.75
CA LYS A 89 14.41 6.97 -1.13
C LYS A 89 15.11 6.99 -2.49
N GLU A 90 16.01 6.04 -2.73
CA GLU A 90 16.79 5.98 -3.97
C GLU A 90 15.95 5.56 -5.19
N TYR A 91 14.70 5.14 -4.97
CA TYR A 91 13.78 4.72 -6.03
C TYR A 91 12.59 5.66 -6.20
N GLN A 92 12.57 6.77 -5.47
CA GLN A 92 11.50 7.76 -5.60
C GLN A 92 11.59 8.51 -6.93
N ASP A 93 10.47 9.13 -7.33
CA ASP A 93 10.34 9.91 -8.58
C ASP A 93 10.54 9.08 -9.86
N LYS A 94 10.28 7.77 -9.79
CA LYS A 94 10.38 6.87 -10.94
C LYS A 94 9.03 6.22 -11.29
N GLY A 95 7.93 6.69 -10.70
CA GLY A 95 6.59 6.17 -10.98
C GLY A 95 6.24 4.90 -10.23
N ILE A 96 7.08 4.41 -9.31
CA ILE A 96 6.86 3.16 -8.60
C ILE A 96 5.65 3.28 -7.66
N GLY A 97 5.55 4.38 -6.91
CA GLY A 97 4.42 4.60 -6.01
C GLY A 97 3.09 4.60 -6.76
N LYS A 98 3.05 5.26 -7.90
CA LYS A 98 1.87 5.29 -8.76
C LYS A 98 1.46 3.88 -9.19
N GLU A 99 2.43 3.08 -9.64
CA GLU A 99 2.13 1.73 -10.13
C GLU A 99 1.62 0.81 -9.04
N VAL A 100 2.21 0.86 -7.84
CA VAL A 100 1.78 -0.01 -6.75
C VAL A 100 0.39 0.40 -6.23
N VAL A 101 0.10 1.70 -6.18
CA VAL A 101 -1.23 2.18 -5.77
C VAL A 101 -2.28 1.78 -6.81
N LYS A 102 -1.98 1.96 -8.10
CA LYS A 102 -2.92 1.57 -9.17
C LYS A 102 -3.24 0.08 -9.11
N ALA A 103 -2.25 -0.76 -8.82
CA ALA A 103 -2.49 -2.20 -8.70
C ALA A 103 -3.47 -2.52 -7.58
N LEU A 104 -3.32 -1.87 -6.43
CA LEU A 104 -4.26 -2.07 -5.31
C LEU A 104 -5.64 -1.49 -5.58
N LEU A 105 -5.74 -0.37 -6.30
CA LEU A 105 -7.04 0.17 -6.71
C LEU A 105 -7.78 -0.83 -7.59
N GLY A 106 -7.07 -1.49 -8.52
CA GLY A 106 -7.65 -2.53 -9.35
C GLY A 106 -8.17 -3.70 -8.53
N TYR A 107 -7.40 -4.12 -7.52
CA TYR A 107 -7.81 -5.19 -6.63
C TYR A 107 -9.05 -4.79 -5.81
N ALA A 108 -9.07 -3.57 -5.27
CA ALA A 108 -10.21 -3.07 -4.49
C ALA A 108 -11.50 -3.07 -5.34
N LYS A 109 -11.39 -2.62 -6.59
CA LYS A 109 -12.53 -2.61 -7.52
C LYS A 109 -13.02 -4.03 -7.78
N LYS A 110 -12.10 -4.96 -8.02
CA LYS A 110 -12.42 -6.36 -8.25
C LYS A 110 -13.13 -6.97 -7.05
N GLU A 111 -12.76 -6.57 -5.83
CA GLU A 111 -13.37 -7.05 -4.59
C GLU A 111 -14.70 -6.37 -4.26
N GLY A 112 -15.16 -5.45 -5.09
CA GLY A 112 -16.47 -4.83 -4.94
C GLY A 112 -16.50 -3.60 -4.06
N CYS A 113 -15.36 -2.96 -3.81
CA CYS A 113 -15.35 -1.70 -3.07
C CYS A 113 -16.05 -0.62 -3.88
N TYR A 114 -17.04 0.07 -3.29
CA TYR A 114 -17.74 1.12 -3.99
C TYR A 114 -16.96 2.43 -4.00
N LYS A 115 -15.98 2.55 -3.15
CA LYS A 115 -14.99 3.64 -3.19
C LYS A 115 -13.71 3.20 -2.49
N THR A 116 -12.63 3.91 -2.79
CA THR A 116 -11.35 3.75 -2.10
C THR A 116 -10.92 5.12 -1.62
N ILE A 117 -10.51 5.21 -0.36
CA ILE A 117 -10.12 6.48 0.26
C ILE A 117 -8.70 6.39 0.81
N LEU A 118 -8.08 7.55 0.97
CA LEU A 118 -6.81 7.69 1.66
C LEU A 118 -6.70 9.10 2.21
N ASP A 119 -5.80 9.29 3.16
CA ASP A 119 -5.41 10.63 3.56
C ASP A 119 -3.96 10.85 3.17
N CYS A 120 -3.58 12.11 3.02
CA CYS A 120 -2.20 12.47 2.67
C CYS A 120 -1.93 13.92 3.07
N THR A 121 -0.66 14.25 3.12
CA THR A 121 -0.24 15.64 3.34
C THR A 121 -0.48 16.46 2.07
N ASP A 122 -0.57 17.78 2.22
CA ASP A 122 -0.90 18.67 1.09
C ASP A 122 0.05 18.53 -0.09
N ASP A 123 1.32 18.27 0.18
CA ASP A 123 2.34 18.12 -0.86
C ASP A 123 2.14 16.89 -1.74
N LEU A 124 1.32 15.92 -1.30
CA LEU A 124 1.05 14.69 -2.06
C LEU A 124 -0.29 14.72 -2.79
N ILE A 125 -1.09 15.77 -2.63
CA ILE A 125 -2.41 15.85 -3.27
C ILE A 125 -2.31 15.70 -4.79
N GLN A 126 -1.39 16.41 -5.42
CA GLN A 126 -1.24 16.32 -6.88
C GLN A 126 -0.84 14.93 -7.33
N PHE A 127 0.00 14.26 -6.55
CA PHE A 127 0.40 12.88 -6.85
C PHE A 127 -0.82 11.97 -6.92
N TYR A 128 -1.71 12.06 -5.91
CA TYR A 128 -2.89 11.20 -5.88
C TYR A 128 -3.95 11.62 -6.88
N GLU A 129 -4.08 12.92 -7.17
CA GLU A 129 -5.01 13.39 -8.20
C GLU A 129 -4.64 12.83 -9.58
N LYS A 130 -3.35 12.72 -9.87
CA LYS A 130 -2.89 12.13 -11.14
C LYS A 130 -3.23 10.66 -11.27
N ILE A 131 -3.41 9.97 -10.14
CA ILE A 131 -3.83 8.55 -10.13
C ILE A 131 -5.34 8.44 -10.32
N GLY A 132 -6.10 9.51 -10.06
CA GLY A 132 -7.55 9.54 -10.22
C GLY A 132 -8.32 9.84 -8.96
N PHE A 133 -7.64 10.08 -7.85
CA PHE A 133 -8.31 10.48 -6.61
C PHE A 133 -8.81 11.91 -6.71
N LYS A 134 -9.89 12.18 -5.97
CA LYS A 134 -10.44 13.53 -5.85
C LYS A 134 -10.37 13.94 -4.38
N LYS A 135 -9.93 15.18 -4.14
CA LYS A 135 -9.89 15.71 -2.79
C LYS A 135 -11.31 15.91 -2.27
N VAL A 136 -11.54 15.45 -1.05
CA VAL A 136 -12.80 15.66 -0.33
C VAL A 136 -12.55 16.68 0.78
N PHE A 137 -13.48 17.61 0.97
CA PHE A 137 -13.35 18.61 2.02
C PHE A 137 -13.38 17.94 3.39
N SER A 138 -12.47 18.38 4.27
CA SER A 138 -12.52 18.01 5.66
C SER A 138 -13.42 19.02 6.37
N TYR A 139 -14.19 18.54 7.33
CA TYR A 139 -14.97 19.44 8.19
C TYR A 139 -14.04 20.03 9.26
N PRO A 140 -14.23 21.31 9.62
CA PRO A 140 -13.46 21.90 10.71
C PRO A 140 -13.74 21.23 12.04
#